data_10a2bd39c3401776140e9a9298cf885e
#
_entry.id   10a2bd39c3401776140e9a9298cf885e
#
_cell.length_a   1.000
_cell.length_b   1.000
_cell.length_c   1.000
_cell.angle_alpha   90.00
_cell.angle_beta   90.00
_cell.angle_gamma   90.00
#
_symmetry.space_group_name_H-M   'P 1'
#
loop_
_entity.id
_entity.type
_entity.pdbx_description
1 polymer ?
#
loop_
_entity_poly.entity_id
_entity_poly.type
_entity_poly.pdbx_seq_one_letter_code
_entity_poly.pdbx_strand_id
1 'polypeptide(L)'
;MIEALLSEVSFNETTRVVCPFCLPERRKKNIKDMTLTSKPDGAVVYHCHHCYANGSVQPKSERRGVPLSAVPNPKILSNALTQKHYDFLFTRGISKATADKAKLFSARKWFGKLDKETEAIGFPYYRNGSLVAAKYRSIEGKDFTQEMGGAHDFFGIENIIKGEPIIIVEGEMDYLTGVEVGLNNVLSVPSGAPVKVADGKVLPSEDKKFAFVWNAREVLEAAPYVVLATDQDVPGQALAEELARRIGKDKCRLAKFDAKDLNEIHTNDPSRSIQDVIDSAQPYPISGLSDPEVYRDRINDLFKQGTGKGESTGYPSLDEIYTVASGQLSVVTGYPSSGKSNFVDQLMVNLAQKSDWKFAICSFENQPEIHITRLMEIYMRKRFFDGRDRMAEVEKEEAFKWVQEHFLFIDSNGEEPSTLDSILERARAAVKRMGIRGMVIDPYNYIDMDKRDTTETEAISNMLTRVRKFCMANDVHTWFVAHPSKMSRSGNEQPRPDGMSISGSMAWWAKADCGLTVHRGQGAVVEIAVWKCRYRWVGTQGESTLLYNKTAGVYSENLDNF
;
A
#
# COMPACT_ATOMS: atom_id res chain seq x y z
N MET A 1 9.49 37.08 -3.88
CA MET A 1 8.37 36.63 -3.02
C MET A 1 8.05 35.15 -3.29
N ILE A 2 7.74 34.73 -4.51
CA ILE A 2 7.58 33.30 -4.86
C ILE A 2 8.91 32.54 -4.83
N GLU A 3 10.01 33.18 -5.18
CA GLU A 3 11.36 32.57 -5.15
C GLU A 3 11.73 32.01 -3.77
N ALA A 4 11.24 32.59 -2.68
CA ALA A 4 11.45 32.09 -1.32
C ALA A 4 10.71 30.77 -1.02
N LEU A 5 9.67 30.45 -1.79
CA LEU A 5 8.88 29.23 -1.63
C LEU A 5 9.38 28.09 -2.54
N LEU A 6 10.35 28.34 -3.43
CA LEU A 6 10.89 27.31 -4.32
C LEU A 6 11.55 26.17 -3.55
N SER A 7 12.10 26.46 -2.36
CA SER A 7 12.68 25.45 -1.46
C SER A 7 11.63 24.52 -0.81
N GLU A 8 10.35 24.85 -0.87
CA GLU A 8 9.28 24.05 -0.29
C GLU A 8 8.73 22.99 -1.26
N VAL A 9 9.21 22.97 -2.52
CA VAL A 9 8.72 22.05 -3.55
C VAL A 9 9.82 21.10 -3.97
N SER A 10 9.60 19.81 -3.81
CA SER A 10 10.48 18.78 -4.35
C SER A 10 10.26 18.61 -5.86
N PHE A 11 11.27 18.10 -6.53
CA PHE A 11 11.24 17.85 -7.98
C PHE A 11 10.09 16.90 -8.36
N ASN A 12 9.36 17.24 -9.43
CA ASN A 12 8.17 16.52 -9.91
C ASN A 12 7.03 16.36 -8.88
N GLU A 13 6.98 17.20 -7.86
CA GLU A 13 5.93 17.16 -6.84
C GLU A 13 5.06 18.42 -6.85
N THR A 14 3.87 18.24 -6.30
CA THR A 14 2.94 19.32 -6.02
C THR A 14 2.82 19.51 -4.52
N THR A 15 3.13 20.72 -4.05
CA THR A 15 3.05 21.08 -2.63
C THR A 15 2.06 22.24 -2.44
N ARG A 16 1.35 22.26 -1.33
CA ARG A 16 0.49 23.39 -0.96
C ARG A 16 1.18 24.28 0.06
N VAL A 17 1.20 25.59 -0.23
CA VAL A 17 1.83 26.61 0.62
C VAL A 17 0.86 27.76 0.89
N VAL A 18 1.18 28.59 1.85
CA VAL A 18 0.45 29.84 2.08
C VAL A 18 0.77 30.83 0.97
N CYS A 19 -0.26 31.39 0.34
CA CYS A 19 -0.08 32.32 -0.76
C CYS A 19 0.50 33.65 -0.29
N PRO A 20 1.69 34.06 -0.76
CA PRO A 20 2.28 35.34 -0.34
C PRO A 20 1.59 36.55 -0.93
N PHE A 21 0.82 36.41 -2.01
CA PHE A 21 0.14 37.53 -2.66
C PHE A 21 -1.11 38.00 -1.88
N CYS A 22 -1.90 37.06 -1.37
CA CYS A 22 -3.11 37.41 -0.62
C CYS A 22 -2.96 37.27 0.91
N LEU A 23 -1.81 36.82 1.41
CA LEU A 23 -1.53 36.70 2.84
C LEU A 23 -1.73 38.02 3.63
N PRO A 24 -1.31 39.21 3.14
CA PRO A 24 -1.49 40.46 3.88
C PRO A 24 -2.94 40.80 4.15
N GLU A 25 -3.85 40.47 3.25
CA GLU A 25 -5.28 40.86 3.30
C GLU A 25 -6.16 39.78 3.98
N ARG A 26 -5.59 38.66 4.40
CA ARG A 26 -6.35 37.54 4.95
C ARG A 26 -6.60 37.63 6.45
N ARG A 27 -7.83 37.27 6.86
CA ARG A 27 -8.17 37.08 8.28
C ARG A 27 -7.51 35.84 8.89
N LYS A 28 -7.38 34.75 8.12
CA LYS A 28 -6.73 33.49 8.54
C LYS A 28 -5.40 33.34 7.79
N LYS A 29 -4.27 33.44 8.50
CA LYS A 29 -2.92 33.52 7.91
C LYS A 29 -2.26 32.15 7.62
N ASN A 30 -2.85 31.04 8.07
CA ASN A 30 -2.19 29.72 7.98
C ASN A 30 -2.81 28.78 6.92
N ILE A 31 -3.73 29.29 6.06
CA ILE A 31 -4.39 28.45 5.07
C ILE A 31 -3.50 28.29 3.84
N LYS A 32 -3.17 27.06 3.49
CA LYS A 32 -2.33 26.67 2.35
C LYS A 32 -3.17 26.55 1.06
N ASP A 33 -3.50 27.67 0.45
CA ASP A 33 -4.37 27.72 -0.76
C ASP A 33 -3.59 27.85 -2.06
N MET A 34 -2.28 28.02 -2.03
CA MET A 34 -1.46 28.07 -3.22
C MET A 34 -0.83 26.72 -3.47
N THR A 35 -1.02 26.21 -4.67
CA THR A 35 -0.38 25.00 -5.17
C THR A 35 0.89 25.39 -5.91
N LEU A 36 2.01 24.78 -5.57
CA LEU A 36 3.28 24.84 -6.29
C LEU A 36 3.54 23.49 -6.92
N THR A 37 3.75 23.43 -8.22
CA THR A 37 4.06 22.21 -8.96
C THR A 37 5.40 22.36 -9.65
N SER A 38 6.37 21.55 -9.27
CA SER A 38 7.65 21.47 -9.97
C SER A 38 7.48 20.68 -11.26
N LYS A 39 7.90 21.27 -12.38
CA LYS A 39 7.90 20.62 -13.68
C LYS A 39 9.27 19.96 -13.97
N PRO A 40 9.32 19.02 -14.93
CA PRO A 40 10.55 18.38 -15.35
C PRO A 40 11.67 19.35 -15.78
N ASP A 41 11.34 20.50 -16.35
CA ASP A 41 12.28 21.55 -16.77
C ASP A 41 12.84 22.42 -15.62
N GLY A 42 12.46 22.11 -14.35
CA GLY A 42 12.81 22.87 -13.16
C GLY A 42 11.94 24.10 -12.92
N ALA A 43 11.07 24.44 -13.87
CA ALA A 43 10.09 25.49 -13.63
C ALA A 43 9.13 25.07 -12.51
N VAL A 44 8.82 25.99 -11.62
CA VAL A 44 7.76 25.81 -10.63
C VAL A 44 6.56 26.64 -11.07
N VAL A 45 5.49 25.94 -11.40
CA VAL A 45 4.20 26.57 -11.70
C VAL A 45 3.43 26.73 -10.41
N TYR A 46 2.84 27.90 -10.21
CA TYR A 46 2.03 28.18 -9.04
C TYR A 46 0.61 28.62 -9.41
N HIS A 47 -0.34 28.22 -8.58
CA HIS A 47 -1.74 28.64 -8.67
C HIS A 47 -2.34 28.79 -7.27
N CYS A 48 -2.89 29.96 -6.97
CA CYS A 48 -3.61 30.19 -5.72
C CYS A 48 -5.11 30.02 -5.92
N HIS A 49 -5.74 29.12 -5.21
CA HIS A 49 -7.17 28.85 -5.28
C HIS A 49 -8.04 29.92 -4.60
N HIS A 50 -7.43 30.88 -3.88
CA HIS A 50 -8.16 31.97 -3.22
C HIS A 50 -8.11 33.29 -4.01
N CYS A 51 -6.93 33.73 -4.44
CA CYS A 51 -6.79 35.01 -5.16
C CYS A 51 -6.54 34.84 -6.66
N TYR A 52 -6.51 33.58 -7.15
CA TYR A 52 -6.28 33.21 -8.53
C TYR A 52 -4.95 33.67 -9.13
N ALA A 53 -4.02 34.16 -8.28
CA ALA A 53 -2.67 34.43 -8.72
C ALA A 53 -2.03 33.17 -9.26
N ASN A 54 -1.52 33.22 -10.48
CA ASN A 54 -0.88 32.09 -11.16
C ASN A 54 0.34 32.58 -11.95
N GLY A 55 1.24 31.65 -12.25
CA GLY A 55 2.45 31.94 -13.02
C GLY A 55 3.44 30.80 -12.96
N SER A 56 4.62 31.02 -13.56
CA SER A 56 5.74 30.11 -13.44
C SER A 56 7.02 30.88 -13.07
N VAL A 57 7.85 30.26 -12.24
CA VAL A 57 9.17 30.78 -11.88
C VAL A 57 10.19 29.75 -12.33
N GLN A 58 11.11 30.16 -13.16
CA GLN A 58 12.34 29.40 -13.42
C GLN A 58 13.26 29.65 -12.23
N PRO A 59 13.77 28.62 -11.53
CA PRO A 59 14.85 28.84 -10.58
C PRO A 59 15.97 29.54 -11.35
N LYS A 60 16.44 30.68 -10.86
CA LYS A 60 17.63 31.28 -11.40
C LYS A 60 18.68 30.20 -11.41
N SER A 61 19.07 29.75 -12.59
CA SER A 61 20.20 28.86 -12.75
C SER A 61 21.44 29.67 -12.35
N GLU A 62 21.68 29.80 -11.06
CA GLU A 62 23.05 29.79 -10.62
C GLU A 62 23.55 28.40 -11.01
N ARG A 63 23.98 28.28 -12.26
CA ARG A 63 24.99 27.33 -12.65
C ARG A 63 26.25 27.72 -11.83
N ARG A 64 26.20 27.46 -10.55
CA ARG A 64 27.43 27.10 -9.84
C ARG A 64 27.75 25.73 -10.44
N GLY A 65 28.41 25.74 -11.58
CA GLY A 65 29.24 24.62 -11.96
C GLY A 65 29.99 24.29 -10.69
N VAL A 66 29.79 23.09 -10.16
CA VAL A 66 30.70 22.54 -9.17
C VAL A 66 32.08 22.88 -9.72
N PRO A 67 32.92 23.61 -8.99
CA PRO A 67 34.24 23.92 -9.51
C PRO A 67 34.84 22.60 -9.94
N LEU A 68 35.28 22.48 -11.20
CA LEU A 68 36.07 21.36 -11.68
C LEU A 68 37.37 21.36 -10.90
N SER A 69 37.32 20.97 -9.64
CA SER A 69 38.43 20.91 -8.73
C SER A 69 39.13 19.57 -8.97
N ALA A 70 40.32 19.67 -9.50
CA ALA A 70 41.25 18.59 -9.74
C ALA A 70 40.77 17.55 -10.80
N VAL A 71 40.85 17.95 -12.05
CA VAL A 71 40.92 17.00 -13.15
C VAL A 71 42.07 16.02 -12.87
N PRO A 72 41.85 14.69 -12.89
CA PRO A 72 42.92 13.72 -12.78
C PRO A 72 44.04 14.07 -13.76
N ASN A 73 45.28 13.94 -13.33
CA ASN A 73 46.42 14.28 -14.17
C ASN A 73 46.36 13.45 -15.47
N PRO A 74 46.29 14.07 -16.68
CA PRO A 74 46.18 13.34 -17.94
C PRO A 74 47.32 12.32 -18.19
N LYS A 75 48.47 12.49 -17.53
CA LYS A 75 49.58 11.54 -17.59
C LYS A 75 49.22 10.16 -17.00
N ILE A 76 48.23 10.05 -16.14
CA ILE A 76 47.79 8.78 -15.57
C ILE A 76 47.05 7.93 -16.61
N LEU A 77 46.40 8.55 -17.60
CA LEU A 77 45.66 7.87 -18.66
C LEU A 77 46.52 7.29 -19.77
N SER A 78 47.83 7.57 -19.80
CA SER A 78 48.73 7.06 -20.82
C SER A 78 49.14 5.60 -20.64
N ASN A 79 48.79 4.98 -19.52
CA ASN A 79 49.12 3.61 -19.20
C ASN A 79 48.04 2.66 -19.78
N ALA A 80 48.30 2.04 -20.88
CA ALA A 80 47.49 0.94 -21.39
C ALA A 80 47.30 -0.14 -20.31
N LEU A 81 46.24 -0.91 -20.39
CA LEU A 81 46.05 -2.06 -19.51
C LEU A 81 47.21 -3.04 -19.65
N THR A 82 47.73 -3.52 -18.53
CA THR A 82 48.71 -4.63 -18.51
C THR A 82 48.04 -5.97 -18.81
N GLN A 83 48.82 -6.97 -19.25
CA GLN A 83 48.29 -8.31 -19.48
C GLN A 83 47.57 -8.86 -18.23
N LYS A 84 48.12 -8.65 -17.06
CA LYS A 84 47.51 -9.06 -15.77
C LYS A 84 46.10 -8.47 -15.55
N HIS A 85 45.89 -7.20 -16.00
CA HIS A 85 44.56 -6.57 -15.91
C HIS A 85 43.60 -7.15 -16.94
N TYR A 86 44.06 -7.44 -18.16
CA TYR A 86 43.22 -8.14 -19.14
C TYR A 86 42.86 -9.56 -18.67
N ASP A 87 43.80 -10.32 -18.09
CA ASP A 87 43.54 -11.66 -17.56
C ASP A 87 42.48 -11.58 -16.44
N PHE A 88 42.58 -10.60 -15.54
CA PHE A 88 41.56 -10.36 -14.53
C PHE A 88 40.18 -10.07 -15.15
N LEU A 89 40.10 -9.18 -16.13
CA LEU A 89 38.84 -8.85 -16.82
C LEU A 89 38.28 -10.07 -17.55
N PHE A 90 39.14 -10.89 -18.14
CA PHE A 90 38.74 -12.12 -18.82
C PHE A 90 38.10 -13.13 -17.85
N THR A 91 38.59 -13.23 -16.60
CA THR A 91 37.93 -14.06 -15.57
C THR A 91 36.53 -13.56 -15.20
N ARG A 92 36.22 -12.33 -15.55
CA ARG A 92 34.91 -11.68 -15.38
C ARG A 92 34.08 -11.66 -16.67
N GLY A 93 34.50 -12.41 -17.68
CA GLY A 93 33.82 -12.48 -18.98
C GLY A 93 33.95 -11.20 -19.84
N ILE A 94 34.90 -10.32 -19.54
CA ILE A 94 35.08 -9.05 -20.26
C ILE A 94 36.24 -9.17 -21.24
N SER A 95 35.98 -8.97 -22.52
CA SER A 95 36.97 -9.01 -23.60
C SER A 95 37.90 -7.80 -23.57
N LYS A 96 39.05 -7.95 -24.22
CA LYS A 96 39.98 -6.84 -24.49
C LYS A 96 39.30 -5.71 -25.25
N ALA A 97 38.47 -6.01 -26.23
CA ALA A 97 37.77 -5.04 -27.05
C ALA A 97 36.86 -4.14 -26.21
N THR A 98 36.12 -4.73 -25.27
CA THR A 98 35.25 -4.00 -24.32
C THR A 98 36.06 -3.13 -23.36
N ALA A 99 37.14 -3.65 -22.81
CA ALA A 99 38.04 -2.89 -21.94
C ALA A 99 38.65 -1.68 -22.64
N ASP A 100 39.11 -1.86 -23.89
CA ASP A 100 39.68 -0.80 -24.71
C ASP A 100 38.61 0.26 -25.11
N LYS A 101 37.40 -0.19 -25.49
CA LYS A 101 36.26 0.68 -25.76
C LYS A 101 35.87 1.54 -24.55
N ALA A 102 35.91 0.96 -23.35
CA ALA A 102 35.67 1.69 -22.10
C ALA A 102 36.86 2.56 -21.66
N LYS A 103 37.96 2.58 -22.42
CA LYS A 103 39.19 3.34 -22.17
C LYS A 103 39.79 3.05 -20.77
N LEU A 104 39.67 1.80 -20.31
CA LEU A 104 40.25 1.40 -19.04
C LEU A 104 41.78 1.51 -19.08
N PHE A 105 42.38 1.78 -17.93
CA PHE A 105 43.83 2.00 -17.83
C PHE A 105 44.41 1.37 -16.58
N SER A 106 45.73 1.12 -16.57
CA SER A 106 46.47 0.58 -15.44
C SER A 106 46.95 1.71 -14.54
N ALA A 107 46.84 1.52 -13.22
CA ALA A 107 47.33 2.43 -12.23
C ALA A 107 47.88 1.70 -10.99
N ARG A 108 48.61 2.37 -10.15
CA ARG A 108 48.92 1.95 -8.77
C ARG A 108 48.28 2.93 -7.81
N LYS A 109 47.56 2.39 -6.81
CA LYS A 109 46.84 3.22 -5.84
C LYS A 109 46.87 2.57 -4.45
N TRP A 110 46.79 3.41 -3.44
CA TRP A 110 46.57 2.99 -2.05
C TRP A 110 45.11 2.57 -1.85
N PHE A 111 44.90 1.44 -1.21
CA PHE A 111 43.58 0.91 -0.90
C PHE A 111 43.43 0.71 0.60
N GLY A 112 42.44 1.42 1.20
CA GLY A 112 42.29 1.49 2.65
C GLY A 112 41.94 0.16 3.30
N LYS A 113 41.14 -0.70 2.64
CA LYS A 113 40.80 -2.03 3.17
C LYS A 113 41.96 -3.03 3.07
N LEU A 114 42.80 -2.88 2.06
CA LEU A 114 43.98 -3.73 1.86
C LEU A 114 45.20 -3.21 2.62
N ASP A 115 45.14 -1.98 3.11
CA ASP A 115 46.22 -1.28 3.83
C ASP A 115 47.56 -1.32 3.08
N LYS A 116 47.50 -1.19 1.75
CA LYS A 116 48.70 -1.17 0.88
C LYS A 116 48.46 -0.50 -0.46
N GLU A 117 49.54 -0.10 -1.11
CA GLU A 117 49.54 0.28 -2.51
C GLU A 117 49.63 -0.96 -3.38
N THR A 118 48.68 -1.08 -4.34
CA THR A 118 48.64 -2.21 -5.26
C THR A 118 48.25 -1.79 -6.66
N GLU A 119 48.38 -2.72 -7.60
CA GLU A 119 47.91 -2.55 -8.97
C GLU A 119 46.38 -2.44 -9.02
N ALA A 120 45.89 -1.57 -9.91
CA ALA A 120 44.49 -1.24 -10.03
C ALA A 120 44.08 -1.02 -11.48
N ILE A 121 42.85 -1.37 -11.80
CA ILE A 121 42.16 -0.97 -13.02
C ILE A 121 41.52 0.38 -12.76
N GLY A 122 41.84 1.38 -13.60
CA GLY A 122 41.23 2.69 -13.58
C GLY A 122 40.03 2.77 -14.54
N PHE A 123 38.93 3.30 -14.06
CA PHE A 123 37.69 3.58 -14.79
C PHE A 123 37.59 5.10 -14.98
N PRO A 124 37.79 5.62 -16.20
CA PRO A 124 37.75 7.07 -16.45
C PRO A 124 36.32 7.55 -16.68
N TYR A 125 35.94 8.61 -15.96
CA TYR A 125 34.66 9.29 -16.13
C TYR A 125 34.82 10.52 -17.00
N TYR A 126 34.03 10.59 -18.06
CA TYR A 126 34.06 11.72 -19.00
C TYR A 126 32.77 12.51 -18.95
N ARG A 127 32.90 13.83 -19.21
CA ARG A 127 31.78 14.75 -19.44
C ARG A 127 32.16 15.70 -20.58
N ASN A 128 31.38 15.72 -21.66
CA ASN A 128 31.65 16.55 -22.85
C ASN A 128 33.08 16.35 -23.40
N GLY A 129 33.51 15.11 -23.50
CA GLY A 129 34.84 14.74 -23.98
C GLY A 129 36.01 15.00 -23.02
N SER A 130 35.75 15.61 -21.86
CA SER A 130 36.77 15.91 -20.85
C SER A 130 36.73 14.89 -19.71
N LEU A 131 37.91 14.43 -19.27
CA LEU A 131 38.05 13.59 -18.07
C LEU A 131 37.68 14.39 -16.83
N VAL A 132 36.70 13.94 -16.07
CA VAL A 132 36.20 14.68 -14.87
C VAL A 132 36.40 13.91 -13.56
N ALA A 133 36.59 12.58 -13.62
CA ALA A 133 36.88 11.74 -12.47
C ALA A 133 37.54 10.43 -12.91
N ALA A 134 38.15 9.72 -11.98
CA ALA A 134 38.60 8.35 -12.16
C ALA A 134 38.35 7.53 -10.87
N LYS A 135 37.82 6.33 -11.05
CA LYS A 135 37.63 5.36 -9.97
C LYS A 135 38.57 4.19 -10.22
N TYR A 136 39.09 3.63 -9.16
CA TYR A 136 40.08 2.56 -9.23
C TYR A 136 39.61 1.33 -8.46
N ARG A 137 39.83 0.16 -9.04
CA ARG A 137 39.55 -1.13 -8.41
C ARG A 137 40.84 -1.93 -8.30
N SER A 138 41.13 -2.42 -7.11
CA SER A 138 42.23 -3.37 -6.91
C SER A 138 41.91 -4.71 -7.57
N ILE A 139 42.93 -5.36 -8.17
CA ILE A 139 42.84 -6.72 -8.68
C ILE A 139 43.25 -7.79 -7.66
N GLU A 140 43.84 -7.39 -6.51
CA GLU A 140 44.26 -8.28 -5.44
C GLU A 140 43.18 -8.53 -4.38
N GLY A 141 42.11 -7.72 -4.41
CA GLY A 141 40.94 -7.83 -3.52
C GLY A 141 39.82 -6.88 -3.92
N LYS A 142 38.63 -7.08 -3.39
CA LYS A 142 37.47 -6.21 -3.68
C LYS A 142 37.58 -4.91 -2.88
N ASP A 143 38.44 -4.01 -3.31
CA ASP A 143 38.57 -2.64 -2.76
C ASP A 143 38.57 -1.59 -3.86
N PHE A 144 38.04 -0.42 -3.56
CA PHE A 144 37.87 0.68 -4.49
C PHE A 144 38.38 1.98 -3.87
N THR A 145 38.96 2.83 -4.71
CA THR A 145 39.31 4.21 -4.35
C THR A 145 38.97 5.14 -5.51
N GLN A 146 38.82 6.43 -5.23
CA GLN A 146 38.43 7.43 -6.23
C GLN A 146 39.32 8.67 -6.08
N GLU A 147 39.54 9.38 -7.19
CA GLU A 147 40.25 10.66 -7.14
C GLU A 147 39.49 11.69 -6.31
N MET A 148 40.23 12.38 -5.43
CA MET A 148 39.64 13.46 -4.64
C MET A 148 39.22 14.64 -5.53
N GLY A 149 38.03 15.18 -5.30
CA GLY A 149 37.50 16.32 -6.05
C GLY A 149 37.00 15.99 -7.46
N GLY A 150 36.95 14.72 -7.85
CA GLY A 150 36.36 14.28 -9.11
C GLY A 150 34.83 14.58 -9.17
N ALA A 151 34.31 14.82 -10.37
CA ALA A 151 32.89 15.03 -10.56
C ALA A 151 32.07 13.76 -10.23
N HIS A 152 30.90 13.95 -9.64
CA HIS A 152 29.93 12.89 -9.42
C HIS A 152 29.05 12.74 -10.66
N ASP A 153 29.38 11.80 -11.54
CA ASP A 153 28.64 11.49 -12.76
C ASP A 153 28.44 9.99 -12.92
N PHE A 154 27.48 9.59 -13.74
CA PHE A 154 27.38 8.20 -14.17
C PHE A 154 28.59 7.80 -15.01
N PHE A 155 29.11 6.60 -14.76
CA PHE A 155 30.06 5.97 -15.67
C PHE A 155 29.33 5.58 -16.98
N GLY A 156 29.91 5.92 -18.13
CA GLY A 156 29.33 5.64 -19.43
C GLY A 156 28.42 6.73 -20.00
N ILE A 157 28.21 7.86 -19.30
CA ILE A 157 27.30 8.93 -19.72
C ILE A 157 27.62 9.50 -21.14
N GLU A 158 28.89 9.51 -21.54
CA GLU A 158 29.32 9.98 -22.85
C GLU A 158 28.86 9.11 -24.03
N ASN A 159 28.50 7.85 -23.74
CA ASN A 159 28.15 6.86 -24.75
C ASN A 159 26.64 6.75 -24.99
N ILE A 160 25.85 7.62 -24.38
CA ILE A 160 24.39 7.55 -24.42
C ILE A 160 23.86 8.06 -25.78
N ILE A 161 23.05 7.24 -26.41
CA ILE A 161 22.23 7.59 -27.57
C ILE A 161 20.96 8.27 -27.04
N LYS A 162 20.85 9.56 -27.30
CA LYS A 162 19.72 10.36 -26.77
C LYS A 162 18.40 9.92 -27.39
N GLY A 163 17.38 9.75 -26.56
CA GLY A 163 16.03 9.35 -27.00
C GLY A 163 15.79 7.83 -26.99
N GLU A 164 16.79 7.02 -26.67
CA GLU A 164 16.66 5.58 -26.46
C GLU A 164 16.53 5.24 -24.96
N PRO A 165 16.01 4.04 -24.61
CA PRO A 165 15.97 3.58 -23.22
C PRO A 165 17.35 3.56 -22.58
N ILE A 166 17.40 3.83 -21.28
CA ILE A 166 18.63 3.81 -20.48
C ILE A 166 18.58 2.66 -19.50
N ILE A 167 19.70 1.98 -19.32
CA ILE A 167 19.89 0.91 -18.34
C ILE A 167 20.83 1.43 -17.26
N ILE A 168 20.40 1.41 -16.00
CA ILE A 168 21.26 1.81 -14.86
C ILE A 168 21.60 0.56 -14.04
N VAL A 169 22.90 0.34 -13.86
CA VAL A 169 23.48 -0.75 -13.08
C VAL A 169 24.24 -0.20 -11.87
N GLU A 170 24.57 -1.06 -10.88
CA GLU A 170 25.24 -0.63 -9.67
C GLU A 170 26.74 -0.45 -9.83
N GLY A 171 27.41 -1.30 -10.58
CA GLY A 171 28.86 -1.36 -10.68
C GLY A 171 29.43 -1.19 -12.08
N GLU A 172 30.69 -0.74 -12.17
CA GLU A 172 31.38 -0.62 -13.47
C GLU A 172 31.60 -1.99 -14.16
N MET A 173 31.63 -3.09 -13.37
CA MET A 173 31.73 -4.43 -13.95
C MET A 173 30.43 -4.82 -14.67
N ASP A 174 29.27 -4.45 -14.11
CA ASP A 174 27.97 -4.68 -14.75
C ASP A 174 27.80 -3.81 -15.99
N TYR A 175 28.31 -2.57 -15.94
CA TYR A 175 28.41 -1.73 -17.15
C TYR A 175 29.22 -2.42 -18.24
N LEU A 176 30.42 -2.93 -17.91
CA LEU A 176 31.28 -3.62 -18.88
C LEU A 176 30.58 -4.88 -19.41
N THR A 177 29.88 -5.61 -18.56
CA THR A 177 29.06 -6.75 -18.97
C THR A 177 27.98 -6.36 -19.97
N GLY A 178 27.25 -5.28 -19.69
CA GLY A 178 26.27 -4.77 -20.64
C GLY A 178 26.88 -4.40 -22.01
N VAL A 179 28.04 -3.74 -22.01
CA VAL A 179 28.77 -3.42 -23.24
C VAL A 179 29.27 -4.67 -23.96
N GLU A 180 29.74 -5.68 -23.21
CA GLU A 180 30.25 -6.95 -23.75
C GLU A 180 29.16 -7.71 -24.52
N VAL A 181 27.95 -7.74 -23.99
CA VAL A 181 26.82 -8.41 -24.64
C VAL A 181 26.09 -7.53 -25.65
N GLY A 182 26.60 -6.32 -25.94
CA GLY A 182 26.08 -5.42 -26.97
C GLY A 182 24.90 -4.54 -26.53
N LEU A 183 24.61 -4.41 -25.24
CA LEU A 183 23.60 -3.45 -24.76
C LEU A 183 24.04 -2.01 -25.04
N ASN A 184 23.10 -1.21 -25.49
CA ASN A 184 23.28 0.24 -25.60
C ASN A 184 22.83 0.94 -24.32
N ASN A 185 23.26 2.20 -24.16
CA ASN A 185 22.77 3.11 -23.12
C ASN A 185 22.87 2.57 -21.68
N VAL A 186 23.94 1.84 -21.38
CA VAL A 186 24.22 1.37 -20.01
C VAL A 186 24.93 2.47 -19.24
N LEU A 187 24.51 2.71 -18.00
CA LEU A 187 25.12 3.63 -17.06
C LEU A 187 25.41 2.92 -15.73
N SER A 188 26.57 3.16 -15.14
CA SER A 188 26.85 2.69 -13.77
C SER A 188 26.87 3.84 -12.79
N VAL A 189 26.36 3.62 -11.56
CA VAL A 189 26.43 4.65 -10.52
C VAL A 189 27.87 4.81 -10.01
N PRO A 190 28.29 6.06 -9.68
CA PRO A 190 29.68 6.33 -9.27
C PRO A 190 29.99 5.84 -7.85
N SER A 191 28.97 5.72 -7.01
CA SER A 191 29.09 5.33 -5.60
C SER A 191 28.28 4.09 -5.33
N GLY A 192 28.71 3.23 -4.41
CA GLY A 192 27.97 2.04 -4.03
C GLY A 192 26.57 2.35 -3.48
N ALA A 193 25.73 1.32 -3.45
CA ALA A 193 24.36 1.40 -2.98
C ALA A 193 24.24 1.96 -1.55
N PRO A 194 23.13 2.65 -1.22
CA PRO A 194 22.84 3.06 0.14
C PRO A 194 22.44 1.86 0.99
N VAL A 195 22.74 1.89 2.29
CA VAL A 195 22.34 0.82 3.22
C VAL A 195 20.80 0.75 3.38
N LYS A 196 20.14 1.91 3.29
CA LYS A 196 18.68 2.05 3.39
C LYS A 196 18.20 3.24 2.55
N VAL A 197 16.92 3.23 2.24
CA VAL A 197 16.23 4.36 1.60
C VAL A 197 16.21 5.54 2.56
N ALA A 198 16.44 6.75 2.06
CA ALA A 198 16.40 7.97 2.88
C ALA A 198 14.96 8.32 3.27
N ASP A 199 14.77 8.78 4.51
CA ASP A 199 13.50 9.27 4.99
C ASP A 199 13.19 10.67 4.42
N GLY A 200 11.90 10.90 4.08
CA GLY A 200 11.41 12.22 3.65
C GLY A 200 11.71 12.60 2.21
N LYS A 201 11.46 13.86 1.88
CA LYS A 201 11.66 14.44 0.55
C LYS A 201 13.12 14.82 0.34
N VAL A 202 13.62 14.60 -0.86
CA VAL A 202 14.99 14.92 -1.24
C VAL A 202 14.96 16.16 -2.14
N LEU A 203 15.63 17.23 -1.68
CA LEU A 203 15.82 18.45 -2.46
C LEU A 203 17.07 18.33 -3.34
N PRO A 204 16.98 18.64 -4.65
CA PRO A 204 18.12 18.52 -5.57
C PRO A 204 19.38 19.25 -5.10
N SER A 205 19.21 20.42 -4.45
CA SER A 205 20.31 21.26 -3.93
C SER A 205 21.07 20.64 -2.75
N GLU A 206 20.44 19.73 -2.03
CA GLU A 206 20.97 19.08 -0.82
C GLU A 206 21.42 17.64 -1.07
N ASP A 207 21.09 17.09 -2.22
CA ASP A 207 21.29 15.70 -2.59
C ASP A 207 22.69 15.41 -3.13
N LYS A 208 23.69 15.65 -2.31
CA LYS A 208 25.11 15.47 -2.70
C LYS A 208 25.44 14.04 -3.11
N LYS A 209 24.84 13.04 -2.44
CA LYS A 209 25.12 11.63 -2.70
C LYS A 209 24.64 11.19 -4.08
N PHE A 210 23.50 11.71 -4.56
CA PHE A 210 22.91 11.40 -5.84
C PHE A 210 23.00 12.54 -6.86
N ALA A 211 23.97 13.45 -6.66
CA ALA A 211 24.20 14.56 -7.59
C ALA A 211 24.38 14.12 -9.05
N PHE A 212 24.87 12.90 -9.29
CA PHE A 212 25.01 12.31 -10.60
C PHE A 212 23.67 12.15 -11.34
N VAL A 213 22.57 11.89 -10.63
CA VAL A 213 21.23 11.82 -11.25
C VAL A 213 20.79 13.19 -11.75
N TRP A 214 21.02 14.23 -10.94
CA TRP A 214 20.68 15.61 -11.30
C TRP A 214 21.59 16.15 -12.42
N ASN A 215 22.87 15.75 -12.44
CA ASN A 215 23.81 16.08 -13.53
C ASN A 215 23.41 15.44 -14.87
N ALA A 216 22.83 14.25 -14.84
CA ALA A 216 22.39 13.50 -16.02
C ALA A 216 20.91 13.76 -16.38
N ARG A 217 20.26 14.73 -15.76
CA ARG A 217 18.82 14.97 -15.86
C ARG A 217 18.31 15.08 -17.30
N GLU A 218 18.97 15.90 -18.14
CA GLU A 218 18.55 16.10 -19.53
C GLU A 218 18.55 14.78 -20.33
N VAL A 219 19.52 13.92 -20.07
CA VAL A 219 19.66 12.62 -20.73
C VAL A 219 18.58 11.65 -20.23
N LEU A 220 18.38 11.61 -18.91
CA LEU A 220 17.35 10.75 -18.27
C LEU A 220 15.92 11.17 -18.66
N GLU A 221 15.67 12.49 -18.81
CA GLU A 221 14.37 13.00 -19.23
C GLU A 221 14.09 12.71 -20.72
N ALA A 222 15.10 12.72 -21.56
CA ALA A 222 14.96 12.42 -22.97
C ALA A 222 14.71 10.92 -23.26
N ALA A 223 15.10 10.03 -22.34
CA ALA A 223 14.85 8.60 -22.49
C ALA A 223 13.36 8.26 -22.35
N PRO A 224 12.81 7.34 -23.16
CA PRO A 224 11.41 6.92 -23.06
C PRO A 224 11.12 6.19 -21.74
N TYR A 225 12.07 5.42 -21.24
CA TYR A 225 12.05 4.80 -19.90
C TYR A 225 13.46 4.46 -19.45
N VAL A 226 13.61 4.18 -18.15
CA VAL A 226 14.88 3.81 -17.52
C VAL A 226 14.72 2.45 -16.86
N VAL A 227 15.56 1.48 -17.23
CA VAL A 227 15.62 0.16 -16.59
C VAL A 227 16.62 0.21 -15.44
N LEU A 228 16.16 -0.11 -14.26
CA LEU A 228 16.99 -0.24 -13.06
C LEU A 228 17.37 -1.71 -12.88
N ALA A 229 18.63 -2.03 -13.24
CA ALA A 229 19.21 -3.37 -13.14
C ALA A 229 20.30 -3.38 -12.04
N THR A 230 19.91 -2.98 -10.83
CA THR A 230 20.76 -2.96 -9.63
C THR A 230 20.94 -4.35 -9.05
N ASP A 231 21.93 -4.52 -8.14
CA ASP A 231 22.13 -5.77 -7.41
C ASP A 231 20.81 -6.25 -6.75
N GLN A 232 20.59 -7.56 -6.72
CA GLN A 232 19.35 -8.13 -6.16
C GLN A 232 19.38 -8.27 -4.63
N ASP A 233 20.39 -7.70 -3.97
CA ASP A 233 20.48 -7.64 -2.51
C ASP A 233 19.76 -6.41 -1.92
N VAL A 234 19.68 -6.35 -0.58
CA VAL A 234 18.97 -5.27 0.11
C VAL A 234 19.51 -3.87 -0.22
N PRO A 235 20.85 -3.63 -0.26
CA PRO A 235 21.38 -2.35 -0.72
C PRO A 235 21.03 -2.00 -2.16
N GLY A 236 21.09 -2.97 -3.09
CA GLY A 236 20.74 -2.74 -4.50
C GLY A 236 19.25 -2.41 -4.69
N GLN A 237 18.36 -3.02 -3.91
CA GLN A 237 16.94 -2.65 -3.88
C GLN A 237 16.73 -1.24 -3.33
N ALA A 238 17.48 -0.84 -2.29
CA ALA A 238 17.45 0.54 -1.78
C ALA A 238 17.97 1.54 -2.82
N LEU A 239 19.00 1.18 -3.59
CA LEU A 239 19.48 2.00 -4.70
C LEU A 239 18.42 2.16 -5.79
N ALA A 240 17.74 1.09 -6.19
CA ALA A 240 16.66 1.17 -7.16
C ALA A 240 15.54 2.11 -6.72
N GLU A 241 15.09 2.04 -5.46
CA GLU A 241 14.09 2.95 -4.91
C GLU A 241 14.59 4.40 -4.91
N GLU A 242 15.83 4.65 -4.49
CA GLU A 242 16.42 6.00 -4.48
C GLU A 242 16.56 6.60 -5.89
N LEU A 243 16.92 5.79 -6.88
CA LEU A 243 16.97 6.21 -8.29
C LEU A 243 15.56 6.50 -8.81
N ALA A 244 14.61 5.57 -8.58
CA ALA A 244 13.23 5.73 -9.05
C ALA A 244 12.54 6.96 -8.45
N ARG A 245 12.82 7.31 -7.20
CA ARG A 245 12.31 8.53 -6.54
C ARG A 245 12.79 9.82 -7.21
N ARG A 246 14.00 9.83 -7.78
CA ARG A 246 14.61 11.01 -8.42
C ARG A 246 14.32 11.11 -9.90
N ILE A 247 14.29 9.97 -10.60
CA ILE A 247 14.03 9.89 -12.03
C ILE A 247 12.53 10.02 -12.32
N GLY A 248 11.70 9.45 -11.44
CA GLY A 248 10.25 9.29 -11.59
C GLY A 248 9.89 7.80 -11.69
N LYS A 249 9.07 7.30 -10.76
CA LYS A 249 8.64 5.89 -10.73
C LYS A 249 7.86 5.46 -11.97
N ASP A 250 7.12 6.39 -12.55
CA ASP A 250 6.35 6.22 -13.79
C ASP A 250 7.23 5.98 -15.01
N LYS A 251 8.48 6.46 -14.98
CA LYS A 251 9.47 6.33 -16.03
C LYS A 251 10.40 5.15 -15.83
N CYS A 252 10.44 4.56 -14.65
CA CYS A 252 11.35 3.49 -14.29
C CYS A 252 10.72 2.11 -14.53
N ARG A 253 11.57 1.16 -14.91
CA ARG A 253 11.29 -0.28 -14.92
C ARG A 253 12.30 -0.98 -14.04
N LEU A 254 11.92 -2.06 -13.39
CA LEU A 254 12.78 -2.84 -12.51
C LEU A 254 13.10 -4.19 -13.16
N ALA A 255 14.37 -4.44 -13.40
CA ALA A 255 14.84 -5.75 -13.82
C ALA A 255 14.96 -6.66 -12.59
N LYS A 256 14.38 -7.86 -12.65
CA LYS A 256 14.48 -8.89 -11.61
C LYS A 256 15.13 -10.12 -12.18
N PHE A 257 16.08 -10.66 -11.45
CA PHE A 257 16.81 -11.87 -11.83
C PHE A 257 17.30 -12.63 -10.58
N ASP A 258 17.64 -13.90 -10.74
CA ASP A 258 17.99 -14.84 -9.67
C ASP A 258 19.50 -14.95 -9.38
N ALA A 259 20.30 -13.99 -9.87
CA ALA A 259 21.70 -13.82 -9.55
C ALA A 259 21.91 -12.54 -8.73
N LYS A 260 23.09 -12.32 -8.21
CA LYS A 260 23.40 -11.10 -7.45
C LYS A 260 23.43 -9.86 -8.33
N ASP A 261 24.18 -9.91 -9.43
CA ASP A 261 24.42 -8.82 -10.37
C ASP A 261 24.47 -9.35 -11.83
N LEU A 262 24.49 -8.47 -12.83
CA LEU A 262 24.51 -8.86 -14.24
C LEU A 262 25.81 -9.57 -14.61
N ASN A 263 26.94 -9.20 -14.00
CA ASN A 263 28.21 -9.84 -14.26
C ASN A 263 28.22 -11.29 -13.75
N GLU A 264 27.55 -11.59 -12.64
CA GLU A 264 27.38 -12.95 -12.15
C GLU A 264 26.57 -13.83 -13.11
N ILE A 265 25.50 -13.29 -13.71
CA ILE A 265 24.75 -14.00 -14.77
C ILE A 265 25.69 -14.36 -15.92
N HIS A 266 26.43 -13.37 -16.42
CA HIS A 266 27.32 -13.52 -17.57
C HIS A 266 28.44 -14.53 -17.34
N THR A 267 28.97 -14.58 -16.12
CA THR A 267 30.10 -15.49 -15.79
C THR A 267 29.64 -16.89 -15.46
N ASN A 268 28.50 -17.07 -14.80
CA ASN A 268 28.02 -18.36 -14.35
C ASN A 268 27.18 -19.11 -15.39
N ASP A 269 26.44 -18.36 -16.21
CA ASP A 269 25.61 -18.89 -17.29
C ASP A 269 25.73 -18.04 -18.56
N PRO A 270 26.79 -18.19 -19.34
CA PRO A 270 26.98 -17.42 -20.59
C PRO A 270 25.91 -17.69 -21.65
N SER A 271 25.12 -18.76 -21.51
CA SER A 271 24.00 -19.06 -22.42
C SER A 271 22.75 -18.21 -22.13
N ARG A 272 22.66 -17.64 -20.94
CA ARG A 272 21.54 -16.81 -20.54
C ARG A 272 21.65 -15.42 -21.15
N SER A 273 20.63 -15.01 -21.91
CA SER A 273 20.58 -13.71 -22.53
C SER A 273 20.36 -12.61 -21.50
N ILE A 274 21.34 -11.73 -21.30
CA ILE A 274 21.18 -10.51 -20.48
C ILE A 274 20.19 -9.55 -21.16
N GLN A 275 20.13 -9.53 -22.50
CA GLN A 275 19.12 -8.75 -23.22
C GLN A 275 17.71 -9.15 -22.78
N ASP A 276 17.41 -10.46 -22.68
CA ASP A 276 16.09 -10.94 -22.26
C ASP A 276 15.78 -10.52 -20.82
N VAL A 277 16.78 -10.49 -19.94
CA VAL A 277 16.63 -9.98 -18.56
C VAL A 277 16.22 -8.52 -18.56
N ILE A 278 16.86 -7.70 -19.40
CA ILE A 278 16.54 -6.27 -19.52
C ILE A 278 15.16 -6.07 -20.16
N ASP A 279 14.84 -6.82 -21.21
CA ASP A 279 13.57 -6.70 -21.93
C ASP A 279 12.37 -7.17 -21.07
N SER A 280 12.60 -8.09 -20.14
CA SER A 280 11.59 -8.57 -19.18
C SER A 280 11.34 -7.61 -18.02
N ALA A 281 12.06 -6.47 -17.94
CA ALA A 281 11.92 -5.50 -16.85
C ALA A 281 10.50 -4.96 -16.73
N GLN A 282 9.93 -5.08 -15.53
CA GLN A 282 8.56 -4.68 -15.24
C GLN A 282 8.47 -3.20 -14.83
N PRO A 283 7.36 -2.50 -15.09
CA PRO A 283 7.15 -1.16 -14.58
C PRO A 283 7.44 -1.06 -13.08
N TYR A 284 8.07 0.02 -12.65
CA TYR A 284 8.40 0.22 -11.23
C TYR A 284 7.10 0.31 -10.40
N PRO A 285 6.98 -0.41 -9.29
CA PRO A 285 5.75 -0.41 -8.49
C PRO A 285 5.42 0.98 -7.95
N ILE A 286 4.24 1.48 -8.27
CA ILE A 286 3.70 2.74 -7.74
C ILE A 286 2.59 2.38 -6.74
N SER A 287 2.70 2.89 -5.51
CA SER A 287 1.68 2.64 -4.49
C SER A 287 0.30 3.07 -4.97
N GLY A 288 -0.65 2.12 -4.95
CA GLY A 288 -2.03 2.36 -5.40
C GLY A 288 -2.25 2.20 -6.91
N LEU A 289 -1.21 1.85 -7.69
CA LEU A 289 -1.31 1.49 -9.11
C LEU A 289 -0.80 0.05 -9.26
N SER A 290 -1.61 -0.82 -9.84
CA SER A 290 -1.26 -2.22 -10.06
C SER A 290 -1.54 -2.61 -11.51
N ASP A 291 -0.60 -3.34 -12.12
CA ASP A 291 -0.83 -3.99 -13.41
C ASP A 291 -1.83 -5.14 -13.22
N PRO A 292 -2.81 -5.33 -14.15
CA PRO A 292 -3.71 -6.48 -14.14
C PRO A 292 -3.02 -7.84 -14.06
N GLU A 293 -1.79 -7.97 -14.56
CA GLU A 293 -1.00 -9.19 -14.51
C GLU A 293 -0.75 -9.69 -13.07
N VAL A 294 -0.62 -8.78 -12.11
CA VAL A 294 -0.47 -9.12 -10.67
C VAL A 294 -1.66 -9.94 -10.16
N TYR A 295 -2.81 -9.84 -10.81
CA TYR A 295 -4.04 -10.53 -10.43
C TYR A 295 -4.31 -11.80 -11.25
N ARG A 296 -3.44 -12.17 -12.22
CA ARG A 296 -3.67 -13.29 -13.16
C ARG A 296 -4.02 -14.60 -12.45
N ASP A 297 -3.21 -15.02 -11.49
CA ASP A 297 -3.43 -16.29 -10.79
C ASP A 297 -4.76 -16.27 -10.04
N ARG A 298 -5.04 -15.16 -9.37
CA ARG A 298 -6.31 -14.97 -8.65
C ARG A 298 -7.52 -14.96 -9.60
N ILE A 299 -7.36 -14.37 -10.79
CA ILE A 299 -8.41 -14.42 -11.84
C ILE A 299 -8.59 -15.85 -12.36
N ASN A 300 -7.51 -16.61 -12.57
CA ASN A 300 -7.57 -18.01 -12.97
C ASN A 300 -8.27 -18.88 -11.91
N ASP A 301 -8.00 -18.63 -10.63
CA ASP A 301 -8.68 -19.33 -9.53
C ASP A 301 -10.17 -18.98 -9.49
N LEU A 302 -10.52 -17.70 -9.64
CA LEU A 302 -11.92 -17.27 -9.76
C LEU A 302 -12.63 -17.89 -10.98
N PHE A 303 -11.92 -18.05 -12.09
CA PHE A 303 -12.49 -18.68 -13.29
C PHE A 303 -12.76 -20.19 -13.07
N LYS A 304 -11.85 -20.90 -12.38
CA LYS A 304 -11.96 -22.34 -12.11
C LYS A 304 -12.99 -22.65 -11.01
N GLN A 305 -13.00 -21.86 -9.94
CA GLN A 305 -13.79 -22.12 -8.73
C GLN A 305 -15.11 -21.33 -8.69
N GLY A 306 -15.25 -20.34 -9.59
CA GLY A 306 -16.33 -19.36 -9.51
C GLY A 306 -16.09 -18.32 -8.41
N THR A 307 -17.00 -17.38 -8.30
CA THR A 307 -16.97 -16.34 -7.23
C THR A 307 -17.41 -16.88 -5.87
N GLY A 308 -17.83 -18.17 -5.79
CA GLY A 308 -18.43 -18.77 -4.60
C GLY A 308 -19.68 -17.99 -4.11
N LYS A 309 -20.72 -18.66 -3.70
CA LYS A 309 -21.71 -18.01 -2.83
C LYS A 309 -21.02 -17.66 -1.52
N GLY A 310 -21.47 -16.59 -0.83
CA GLY A 310 -21.07 -16.37 0.55
C GLY A 310 -21.46 -17.58 1.42
N GLU A 311 -20.97 -17.60 2.65
CA GLU A 311 -21.33 -18.61 3.63
C GLU A 311 -22.84 -18.59 3.92
N SER A 312 -23.41 -19.74 4.15
CA SER A 312 -24.84 -19.87 4.50
C SER A 312 -25.15 -19.19 5.83
N THR A 313 -26.22 -18.43 5.87
CA THR A 313 -26.77 -17.83 7.10
C THR A 313 -27.32 -18.88 8.09
N GLY A 314 -27.52 -20.09 7.61
CA GLY A 314 -28.19 -21.15 8.36
C GLY A 314 -29.69 -21.26 8.08
N TYR A 315 -30.21 -20.38 7.25
CA TYR A 315 -31.64 -20.34 6.85
C TYR A 315 -31.76 -20.41 5.33
N PRO A 316 -32.23 -21.53 4.74
CA PRO A 316 -32.38 -21.70 3.31
C PRO A 316 -33.13 -20.55 2.62
N SER A 317 -34.24 -20.07 3.20
CA SER A 317 -35.02 -18.97 2.61
C SER A 317 -34.26 -17.63 2.60
N LEU A 318 -33.42 -17.40 3.61
CA LEU A 318 -32.58 -16.21 3.65
C LEU A 318 -31.39 -16.36 2.70
N ASP A 319 -30.81 -17.55 2.56
CA ASP A 319 -29.68 -17.84 1.67
C ASP A 319 -30.01 -17.66 0.17
N GLU A 320 -31.28 -17.61 -0.18
CA GLU A 320 -31.72 -17.26 -1.54
C GLU A 320 -31.48 -15.78 -1.86
N ILE A 321 -31.55 -14.91 -0.84
CA ILE A 321 -31.46 -13.46 -1.00
C ILE A 321 -30.26 -12.84 -0.32
N TYR A 322 -29.63 -13.52 0.64
CA TYR A 322 -28.45 -13.03 1.38
C TYR A 322 -27.60 -14.18 1.90
N THR A 323 -26.34 -14.17 1.54
CA THR A 323 -25.29 -15.01 2.12
C THR A 323 -24.18 -14.12 2.69
N VAL A 324 -23.30 -14.64 3.51
CA VAL A 324 -22.27 -13.86 4.20
C VAL A 324 -20.92 -14.05 3.53
N ALA A 325 -20.44 -13.01 2.86
CA ALA A 325 -19.11 -13.03 2.23
C ALA A 325 -18.11 -12.22 3.07
N SER A 326 -16.88 -12.75 3.24
CA SER A 326 -15.81 -12.03 3.90
C SER A 326 -15.41 -10.76 3.11
N GLY A 327 -14.76 -9.82 3.77
CA GLY A 327 -14.32 -8.56 3.15
C GLY A 327 -15.43 -7.55 2.86
N GLN A 328 -16.67 -7.78 3.33
CA GLN A 328 -17.85 -6.95 3.07
C GLN A 328 -18.41 -6.27 4.32
N LEU A 329 -19.10 -5.16 4.08
CA LEU A 329 -19.83 -4.39 5.09
C LEU A 329 -21.34 -4.59 4.90
N SER A 330 -22.00 -5.22 5.87
CA SER A 330 -23.47 -5.30 5.97
C SER A 330 -23.98 -4.30 6.99
N VAL A 331 -24.98 -3.51 6.61
CA VAL A 331 -25.71 -2.61 7.52
C VAL A 331 -27.00 -3.26 7.94
N VAL A 332 -27.25 -3.37 9.26
CA VAL A 332 -28.46 -3.95 9.82
C VAL A 332 -29.26 -2.87 10.51
N THR A 333 -30.49 -2.63 10.06
CA THR A 333 -31.39 -1.65 10.66
C THR A 333 -32.72 -2.27 11.12
N GLY A 334 -33.53 -1.48 11.77
CA GLY A 334 -34.83 -1.86 12.32
C GLY A 334 -35.13 -1.05 13.59
N TYR A 335 -36.40 -1.00 13.96
CA TYR A 335 -36.80 -0.26 15.16
C TYR A 335 -36.18 -0.81 16.45
N PRO A 336 -36.09 0.01 17.53
CA PRO A 336 -35.74 -0.51 18.85
C PRO A 336 -36.60 -1.73 19.20
N SER A 337 -36.01 -2.74 19.81
CA SER A 337 -36.65 -4.00 20.20
C SER A 337 -37.17 -4.87 19.04
N SER A 338 -36.77 -4.59 17.77
CA SER A 338 -37.13 -5.46 16.64
C SER A 338 -36.34 -6.78 16.59
N GLY A 339 -35.26 -6.92 17.38
CA GLY A 339 -34.45 -8.14 17.44
C GLY A 339 -33.17 -8.10 16.61
N LYS A 340 -32.70 -6.93 16.16
CA LYS A 340 -31.47 -6.76 15.35
C LYS A 340 -30.26 -7.50 15.93
N SER A 341 -29.93 -7.19 17.18
CA SER A 341 -28.76 -7.77 17.86
C SER A 341 -28.91 -9.30 17.98
N ASN A 342 -30.09 -9.79 18.39
CA ASN A 342 -30.34 -11.22 18.47
C ASN A 342 -30.24 -11.92 17.11
N PHE A 343 -30.68 -11.27 16.04
CA PHE A 343 -30.56 -11.82 14.68
C PHE A 343 -29.10 -11.90 14.24
N VAL A 344 -28.29 -10.84 14.49
CA VAL A 344 -26.85 -10.85 14.16
C VAL A 344 -26.12 -11.89 15.01
N ASP A 345 -26.42 -11.98 16.31
CA ASP A 345 -25.86 -13.02 17.19
C ASP A 345 -26.16 -14.43 16.68
N GLN A 346 -27.39 -14.66 16.21
CA GLN A 346 -27.77 -15.96 15.63
C GLN A 346 -27.00 -16.24 14.33
N LEU A 347 -26.80 -15.24 13.47
CA LEU A 347 -25.99 -15.41 12.26
C LEU A 347 -24.56 -15.78 12.60
N MET A 348 -23.95 -15.10 13.61
CA MET A 348 -22.60 -15.41 14.07
C MET A 348 -22.48 -16.83 14.62
N VAL A 349 -23.44 -17.25 15.44
CA VAL A 349 -23.45 -18.63 15.98
C VAL A 349 -23.61 -19.67 14.86
N ASN A 350 -24.51 -19.43 13.91
CA ASN A 350 -24.69 -20.33 12.77
C ASN A 350 -23.41 -20.48 11.93
N LEU A 351 -22.71 -19.35 11.64
CA LEU A 351 -21.46 -19.34 10.90
C LEU A 351 -20.31 -19.99 11.69
N ALA A 352 -20.24 -19.79 13.01
CA ALA A 352 -19.27 -20.48 13.85
C ALA A 352 -19.46 -21.99 13.82
N GLN A 353 -20.73 -22.46 13.95
CA GLN A 353 -21.05 -23.89 13.92
C GLN A 353 -20.83 -24.56 12.56
N LYS A 354 -21.13 -23.85 11.45
CA LYS A 354 -21.10 -24.42 10.11
C LYS A 354 -19.76 -24.27 9.39
N SER A 355 -19.08 -23.13 9.60
CA SER A 355 -17.91 -22.73 8.81
C SER A 355 -16.71 -22.39 9.69
N ASP A 356 -16.76 -22.66 11.00
CA ASP A 356 -15.70 -22.37 12.00
C ASP A 356 -15.25 -20.90 11.97
N TRP A 357 -16.17 -19.98 11.69
CA TRP A 357 -15.86 -18.57 11.74
C TRP A 357 -15.67 -18.11 13.18
N LYS A 358 -14.71 -17.19 13.35
CA LYS A 358 -14.45 -16.52 14.62
C LYS A 358 -14.80 -15.05 14.52
N PHE A 359 -15.21 -14.46 15.63
CA PHE A 359 -15.83 -13.15 15.66
C PHE A 359 -15.23 -12.21 16.68
N ALA A 360 -15.24 -10.91 16.37
CA ALA A 360 -15.05 -9.85 17.35
C ALA A 360 -16.38 -9.09 17.55
N ILE A 361 -16.78 -8.92 18.79
CA ILE A 361 -18.01 -8.23 19.18
C ILE A 361 -17.66 -6.90 19.84
N CYS A 362 -18.10 -5.79 19.24
CA CYS A 362 -18.10 -4.46 19.82
C CYS A 362 -19.56 -4.07 20.09
N SER A 363 -20.02 -4.36 21.33
CA SER A 363 -21.38 -4.03 21.77
C SER A 363 -21.33 -2.95 22.84
N PHE A 364 -22.15 -1.92 22.67
CA PHE A 364 -22.29 -0.81 23.61
C PHE A 364 -23.55 -0.90 24.46
N GLU A 365 -24.53 -1.71 24.03
CA GLU A 365 -25.82 -1.83 24.74
C GLU A 365 -25.83 -2.97 25.75
N ASN A 366 -24.98 -3.98 25.56
CA ASN A 366 -24.98 -5.17 26.42
C ASN A 366 -23.66 -5.29 27.19
N GLN A 367 -23.74 -5.58 28.46
CA GLN A 367 -22.58 -6.00 29.23
C GLN A 367 -22.05 -7.33 28.66
N PRO A 368 -20.73 -7.53 28.60
CA PRO A 368 -20.13 -8.73 27.99
C PRO A 368 -20.67 -10.03 28.60
N GLU A 369 -20.91 -10.08 29.93
CA GLU A 369 -21.42 -11.26 30.64
C GLU A 369 -22.80 -11.65 30.12
N ILE A 370 -23.69 -10.67 29.95
CA ILE A 370 -25.05 -10.90 29.48
C ILE A 370 -25.05 -11.29 28.01
N HIS A 371 -24.15 -10.70 27.23
CA HIS A 371 -24.02 -11.06 25.79
C HIS A 371 -23.49 -12.49 25.64
N ILE A 372 -22.51 -12.90 26.46
CA ILE A 372 -21.98 -14.27 26.49
C ILE A 372 -23.09 -15.27 26.81
N THR A 373 -23.92 -14.99 27.85
CA THR A 373 -25.05 -15.91 28.17
C THR A 373 -26.01 -16.06 26.98
N ARG A 374 -26.29 -15.00 26.25
CA ARG A 374 -27.14 -15.05 25.04
C ARG A 374 -26.53 -15.94 23.94
N LEU A 375 -25.23 -15.80 23.66
CA LEU A 375 -24.55 -16.67 22.69
C LEU A 375 -24.60 -18.13 23.11
N MET A 376 -24.46 -18.41 24.42
CA MET A 376 -24.58 -19.76 24.97
C MET A 376 -26.02 -20.31 24.80
N GLU A 377 -27.05 -19.49 25.05
CA GLU A 377 -28.45 -19.86 24.85
C GLU A 377 -28.74 -20.20 23.38
N ILE A 378 -28.24 -19.40 22.45
CA ILE A 378 -28.40 -19.64 21.01
C ILE A 378 -27.69 -20.93 20.61
N TYR A 379 -26.46 -21.16 21.08
CA TYR A 379 -25.67 -22.35 20.79
C TYR A 379 -26.34 -23.62 21.28
N MET A 380 -26.76 -23.65 22.54
CA MET A 380 -27.40 -24.80 23.18
C MET A 380 -28.88 -24.93 22.87
N ARG A 381 -29.53 -23.87 22.37
CA ARG A 381 -30.99 -23.77 22.22
C ARG A 381 -31.73 -23.99 23.54
N LYS A 382 -31.14 -23.65 24.65
CA LYS A 382 -31.64 -23.80 26.03
C LYS A 382 -31.46 -22.48 26.79
N ARG A 383 -32.30 -22.29 27.83
CA ARG A 383 -32.18 -21.12 28.70
C ARG A 383 -30.94 -21.21 29.59
N PHE A 384 -30.27 -20.09 29.80
CA PHE A 384 -29.22 -19.95 30.81
C PHE A 384 -29.83 -19.73 32.20
N PHE A 385 -30.83 -18.86 32.30
CA PHE A 385 -31.50 -18.51 33.55
C PHE A 385 -32.59 -19.51 33.90
N ASP A 386 -33.13 -19.41 35.16
CA ASP A 386 -34.16 -20.34 35.66
C ASP A 386 -35.40 -20.44 34.76
N GLY A 387 -35.90 -21.62 34.63
CA GLY A 387 -37.07 -21.94 33.81
C GLY A 387 -37.09 -23.38 33.31
N ARG A 388 -38.15 -23.75 32.56
CA ARG A 388 -38.17 -25.03 31.85
C ARG A 388 -37.07 -25.03 30.80
N ASP A 389 -36.43 -26.18 30.62
CA ASP A 389 -35.35 -26.37 29.64
C ASP A 389 -34.09 -25.52 29.89
N ARG A 390 -33.82 -25.25 31.18
CA ARG A 390 -32.52 -24.65 31.58
C ARG A 390 -31.40 -25.62 31.22
N MET A 391 -30.27 -25.08 30.70
CA MET A 391 -29.08 -25.88 30.50
C MET A 391 -28.51 -26.42 31.82
N ALA A 392 -28.01 -27.66 31.77
CA ALA A 392 -27.31 -28.27 32.88
C ALA A 392 -25.92 -27.62 33.10
N GLU A 393 -25.31 -27.82 34.27
CA GLU A 393 -23.98 -27.25 34.55
C GLU A 393 -22.91 -27.70 33.54
N VAL A 394 -22.97 -28.98 33.11
CA VAL A 394 -22.04 -29.51 32.09
C VAL A 394 -22.25 -28.82 30.72
N GLU A 395 -23.51 -28.61 30.34
CA GLU A 395 -23.86 -27.90 29.09
C GLU A 395 -23.44 -26.43 29.14
N LYS A 396 -23.53 -25.81 30.29
CA LYS A 396 -23.07 -24.43 30.55
C LYS A 396 -21.55 -24.34 30.29
N GLU A 397 -20.78 -25.25 30.88
CA GLU A 397 -19.31 -25.27 30.70
C GLU A 397 -18.91 -25.55 29.25
N GLU A 398 -19.62 -26.47 28.58
CA GLU A 398 -19.42 -26.75 27.15
C GLU A 398 -19.69 -25.50 26.29
N ALA A 399 -20.84 -24.85 26.52
CA ALA A 399 -21.23 -23.65 25.79
C ALA A 399 -20.25 -22.48 26.04
N PHE A 400 -19.80 -22.31 27.28
CA PHE A 400 -18.84 -21.26 27.62
C PHE A 400 -17.50 -21.50 26.90
N LYS A 401 -17.00 -22.72 26.92
CA LYS A 401 -15.77 -23.10 26.22
C LYS A 401 -15.91 -22.85 24.71
N TRP A 402 -17.05 -23.23 24.13
CA TRP A 402 -17.31 -22.99 22.71
C TRP A 402 -17.33 -21.48 22.38
N VAL A 403 -17.98 -20.65 23.22
CA VAL A 403 -17.95 -19.18 23.05
C VAL A 403 -16.52 -18.64 23.15
N GLN A 404 -15.72 -19.14 24.09
CA GLN A 404 -14.34 -18.74 24.26
C GLN A 404 -13.46 -19.06 23.02
N GLU A 405 -13.76 -20.13 22.31
CA GLU A 405 -13.05 -20.56 21.11
C GLU A 405 -13.42 -19.72 19.85
N HIS A 406 -14.63 -19.13 19.82
CA HIS A 406 -15.16 -18.48 18.62
C HIS A 406 -15.35 -16.96 18.74
N PHE A 407 -15.37 -16.40 19.95
CA PHE A 407 -15.72 -15.00 20.15
C PHE A 407 -14.68 -14.23 20.98
N LEU A 408 -14.37 -13.03 20.54
CA LEU A 408 -13.64 -12.01 21.30
C LEU A 408 -14.52 -10.79 21.51
N PHE A 409 -14.44 -10.19 22.68
CA PHE A 409 -15.16 -8.95 22.99
C PHE A 409 -14.19 -7.77 22.92
N ILE A 410 -14.55 -6.75 22.15
CA ILE A 410 -13.87 -5.46 22.13
C ILE A 410 -14.53 -4.64 23.24
N ASP A 411 -13.79 -4.44 24.33
CA ASP A 411 -14.27 -3.67 25.47
C ASP A 411 -14.49 -2.21 25.06
N SER A 412 -15.73 -1.77 25.21
CA SER A 412 -16.20 -0.42 24.93
C SER A 412 -16.61 0.34 26.20
N ASN A 413 -16.52 -0.30 27.38
CA ASN A 413 -16.96 0.24 28.66
C ASN A 413 -15.81 0.80 29.50
N GLY A 414 -14.56 0.82 28.99
CA GLY A 414 -13.41 1.40 29.67
C GLY A 414 -13.45 2.93 29.72
N GLU A 415 -12.57 3.54 30.53
CA GLU A 415 -12.43 5.00 30.63
C GLU A 415 -11.92 5.67 29.34
N GLU A 416 -11.37 4.89 28.41
CA GLU A 416 -10.88 5.39 27.12
C GLU A 416 -12.02 5.63 26.13
N PRO A 417 -11.97 6.74 25.36
CA PRO A 417 -12.98 7.03 24.34
C PRO A 417 -13.11 5.89 23.32
N SER A 418 -14.33 5.47 23.05
CA SER A 418 -14.63 4.45 22.04
C SER A 418 -14.58 5.03 20.63
N THR A 419 -13.40 5.44 20.19
CA THR A 419 -13.18 5.97 18.84
C THR A 419 -13.16 4.85 17.82
N LEU A 420 -13.50 5.16 16.57
CA LEU A 420 -13.38 4.19 15.47
C LEU A 420 -11.94 3.65 15.34
N ASP A 421 -10.93 4.49 15.59
CA ASP A 421 -9.52 4.08 15.50
C ASP A 421 -9.20 3.00 16.51
N SER A 422 -9.60 3.18 17.78
CA SER A 422 -9.37 2.20 18.84
C SER A 422 -10.11 0.88 18.56
N ILE A 423 -11.34 0.94 18.04
CA ILE A 423 -12.12 -0.25 17.68
C ILE A 423 -11.41 -1.02 16.54
N LEU A 424 -11.02 -0.34 15.47
CA LEU A 424 -10.37 -0.99 14.32
C LEU A 424 -8.96 -1.51 14.65
N GLU A 425 -8.23 -0.87 15.57
CA GLU A 425 -6.95 -1.35 16.06
C GLU A 425 -7.11 -2.66 16.84
N ARG A 426 -8.05 -2.71 17.80
CA ARG A 426 -8.39 -3.93 18.53
C ARG A 426 -8.91 -5.03 17.63
N ALA A 427 -9.70 -4.70 16.60
CA ALA A 427 -10.14 -5.65 15.60
C ALA A 427 -8.97 -6.23 14.77
N ARG A 428 -7.96 -5.41 14.37
CA ARG A 428 -6.73 -5.92 13.73
C ARG A 428 -5.95 -6.86 14.64
N ALA A 429 -5.90 -6.55 15.93
CA ALA A 429 -5.28 -7.44 16.92
C ALA A 429 -6.04 -8.77 17.01
N ALA A 430 -7.38 -8.75 16.98
CA ALA A 430 -8.23 -9.94 16.98
C ALA A 430 -8.03 -10.80 15.72
N VAL A 431 -7.87 -10.17 14.54
CA VAL A 431 -7.50 -10.88 13.30
C VAL A 431 -6.19 -11.64 13.47
N LYS A 432 -5.16 -10.96 14.00
CA LYS A 432 -3.83 -11.58 14.19
C LYS A 432 -3.81 -12.66 15.27
N ARG A 433 -4.58 -12.47 16.35
CA ARG A 433 -4.58 -13.35 17.54
C ARG A 433 -5.43 -14.61 17.34
N MET A 434 -6.59 -14.47 16.72
CA MET A 434 -7.60 -15.52 16.65
C MET A 434 -8.03 -15.88 15.23
N GLY A 435 -7.66 -15.06 14.24
CA GLY A 435 -8.09 -15.26 12.86
C GLY A 435 -9.56 -14.97 12.66
N ILE A 436 -10.10 -13.92 13.28
CA ILE A 436 -11.52 -13.57 13.12
C ILE A 436 -11.86 -13.33 11.65
N ARG A 437 -13.02 -13.81 11.21
CA ARG A 437 -13.60 -13.57 9.88
C ARG A 437 -14.85 -12.70 9.93
N GLY A 438 -15.42 -12.49 11.11
CA GLY A 438 -16.57 -11.61 11.30
C GLY A 438 -16.37 -10.62 12.44
N MET A 439 -17.05 -9.49 12.34
CA MET A 439 -17.09 -8.46 13.39
C MET A 439 -18.50 -7.87 13.44
N VAL A 440 -18.95 -7.49 14.65
CA VAL A 440 -20.16 -6.70 14.83
C VAL A 440 -19.84 -5.41 15.57
N ILE A 441 -20.48 -4.32 15.15
CA ILE A 441 -20.51 -3.03 15.86
C ILE A 441 -21.97 -2.70 16.13
N ASP A 442 -22.39 -2.67 17.41
CA ASP A 442 -23.79 -2.56 17.82
C ASP A 442 -23.99 -1.64 19.02
N PRO A 443 -24.63 -0.48 18.86
CA PRO A 443 -24.83 0.26 17.62
C PRO A 443 -23.80 1.39 17.41
N TYR A 444 -23.83 2.03 16.23
CA TYR A 444 -22.89 3.08 15.84
C TYR A 444 -22.98 4.36 16.68
N ASN A 445 -24.13 4.63 17.29
CA ASN A 445 -24.43 5.89 17.96
C ASN A 445 -23.51 6.18 19.17
N TYR A 446 -22.84 5.18 19.69
CA TYR A 446 -21.91 5.26 20.83
C TYR A 446 -20.45 5.44 20.41
N ILE A 447 -20.17 5.45 19.09
CA ILE A 447 -18.82 5.71 18.59
C ILE A 447 -18.55 7.21 18.69
N ASP A 448 -17.47 7.57 19.40
CA ASP A 448 -17.00 8.95 19.46
C ASP A 448 -16.50 9.41 18.08
N MET A 449 -17.26 10.28 17.45
CA MET A 449 -16.91 10.90 16.17
C MET A 449 -16.35 12.29 16.39
N ASP A 450 -15.19 12.57 15.79
CA ASP A 450 -14.65 13.93 15.78
C ASP A 450 -15.51 14.82 14.86
N LYS A 451 -16.27 15.70 15.48
CA LYS A 451 -17.19 16.62 14.78
C LYS A 451 -16.66 18.05 14.67
N ARG A 452 -15.40 18.29 15.08
CA ARG A 452 -14.87 19.67 15.22
C ARG A 452 -14.86 20.48 13.92
N ASP A 453 -14.67 19.80 12.77
CA ASP A 453 -14.57 20.47 11.46
C ASP A 453 -15.42 19.79 10.37
N THR A 454 -16.34 18.88 10.73
CA THR A 454 -17.12 18.09 9.76
C THR A 454 -18.59 18.02 10.14
N THR A 455 -19.47 17.93 9.15
CA THR A 455 -20.89 17.65 9.36
C THR A 455 -21.08 16.19 9.81
N GLU A 456 -22.18 15.90 10.50
CA GLU A 456 -22.54 14.53 10.90
C GLU A 456 -22.59 13.58 9.69
N THR A 457 -23.12 14.04 8.57
CA THR A 457 -23.16 13.28 7.31
C THR A 457 -21.77 12.93 6.78
N GLU A 458 -20.83 13.85 6.85
CA GLU A 458 -19.44 13.61 6.44
C GLU A 458 -18.73 12.67 7.41
N ALA A 459 -18.94 12.84 8.72
CA ALA A 459 -18.36 11.96 9.74
C ALA A 459 -18.82 10.51 9.56
N ILE A 460 -20.13 10.26 9.38
CA ILE A 460 -20.69 8.95 9.08
C ILE A 460 -20.13 8.40 7.77
N SER A 461 -20.06 9.21 6.72
CA SER A 461 -19.52 8.83 5.44
C SER A 461 -18.05 8.38 5.55
N ASN A 462 -17.23 9.10 6.30
CA ASN A 462 -15.83 8.76 6.56
C ASN A 462 -15.69 7.49 7.40
N MET A 463 -16.51 7.36 8.44
CA MET A 463 -16.57 6.16 9.28
C MET A 463 -16.85 4.91 8.45
N LEU A 464 -17.92 4.91 7.66
CA LEU A 464 -18.29 3.76 6.81
C LEU A 464 -17.21 3.43 5.78
N THR A 465 -16.55 4.44 5.20
CA THR A 465 -15.43 4.23 4.28
C THR A 465 -14.27 3.52 4.97
N ARG A 466 -13.95 3.89 6.20
CA ARG A 466 -12.85 3.30 6.98
C ARG A 466 -13.16 1.88 7.39
N VAL A 467 -14.38 1.61 7.87
CA VAL A 467 -14.84 0.24 8.19
C VAL A 467 -14.80 -0.64 6.95
N ARG A 468 -15.32 -0.18 5.81
CA ARG A 468 -15.29 -0.94 4.56
C ARG A 468 -13.86 -1.24 4.09
N LYS A 469 -12.94 -0.27 4.19
CA LYS A 469 -11.50 -0.50 3.90
C LYS A 469 -10.90 -1.54 4.83
N PHE A 470 -11.27 -1.51 6.12
CA PHE A 470 -10.85 -2.53 7.09
C PHE A 470 -11.34 -3.92 6.70
N CYS A 471 -12.63 -4.07 6.33
CA CYS A 471 -13.20 -5.32 5.86
C CYS A 471 -12.39 -5.90 4.70
N MET A 472 -12.15 -5.12 3.66
CA MET A 472 -11.43 -5.54 2.45
C MET A 472 -9.95 -5.88 2.72
N ALA A 473 -9.29 -5.11 3.59
CA ALA A 473 -7.86 -5.29 3.87
C ALA A 473 -7.55 -6.49 4.77
N ASN A 474 -8.52 -6.92 5.59
CA ASN A 474 -8.35 -8.00 6.58
C ASN A 474 -9.21 -9.23 6.30
N ASP A 475 -9.95 -9.24 5.19
CA ASP A 475 -10.89 -10.30 4.82
C ASP A 475 -11.93 -10.60 5.92
N VAL A 476 -12.46 -9.55 6.57
CA VAL A 476 -13.42 -9.62 7.67
C VAL A 476 -14.78 -9.12 7.21
N HIS A 477 -15.85 -9.89 7.43
CA HIS A 477 -17.22 -9.41 7.30
C HIS A 477 -17.59 -8.55 8.51
N THR A 478 -18.19 -7.37 8.30
CA THR A 478 -18.65 -6.53 9.41
C THR A 478 -20.16 -6.28 9.31
N TRP A 479 -20.89 -6.64 10.36
CA TRP A 479 -22.26 -6.16 10.57
C TRP A 479 -22.22 -4.87 11.37
N PHE A 480 -22.80 -3.83 10.82
CA PHE A 480 -22.90 -2.52 11.45
C PHE A 480 -24.36 -2.23 11.76
N VAL A 481 -24.72 -2.27 13.03
CA VAL A 481 -26.11 -2.06 13.48
C VAL A 481 -26.36 -0.56 13.60
N ALA A 482 -27.46 -0.12 12.98
CA ALA A 482 -27.84 1.28 12.97
C ALA A 482 -29.35 1.47 13.19
N HIS A 483 -29.72 2.45 13.99
CA HIS A 483 -31.13 2.76 14.26
C HIS A 483 -31.70 3.71 13.20
N PRO A 484 -32.97 3.48 12.77
CA PRO A 484 -33.64 4.40 11.87
C PRO A 484 -33.96 5.72 12.59
N SER A 485 -34.06 6.80 11.83
CA SER A 485 -34.64 8.06 12.28
C SER A 485 -36.13 7.86 12.62
N LYS A 486 -36.69 8.79 13.39
CA LYS A 486 -38.14 8.79 13.65
C LYS A 486 -38.90 8.94 12.34
N MET A 487 -39.63 7.90 11.95
CA MET A 487 -40.51 7.92 10.78
C MET A 487 -41.94 8.25 11.23
N SER A 488 -42.63 9.05 10.45
CA SER A 488 -44.04 9.35 10.69
C SER A 488 -44.87 8.08 10.49
N ARG A 489 -45.78 7.77 11.41
CA ARG A 489 -46.75 6.69 11.23
C ARG A 489 -47.74 7.06 10.13
N SER A 490 -47.99 6.14 9.21
CA SER A 490 -49.07 6.25 8.25
C SER A 490 -50.23 5.34 8.72
N GLY A 491 -51.22 5.94 9.37
CA GLY A 491 -52.26 5.17 10.02
C GLY A 491 -51.78 4.41 11.26
N ASN A 492 -52.23 3.14 11.38
CA ASN A 492 -51.84 2.24 12.47
C ASN A 492 -50.53 1.46 12.22
N GLU A 493 -50.01 1.51 11.00
CA GLU A 493 -48.79 0.79 10.65
C GLU A 493 -47.57 1.67 10.64
N GLN A 494 -46.51 1.16 11.18
CA GLN A 494 -45.20 1.81 11.16
C GLN A 494 -44.47 1.32 9.90
N PRO A 495 -44.06 2.21 8.96
CA PRO A 495 -43.39 1.79 7.75
C PRO A 495 -42.09 1.07 8.06
N ARG A 496 -41.78 0.01 7.32
CA ARG A 496 -40.53 -0.71 7.48
C ARG A 496 -39.32 0.16 7.12
N PRO A 497 -38.34 0.35 8.03
CA PRO A 497 -37.18 1.15 7.74
C PRO A 497 -36.24 0.45 6.77
N ASP A 498 -35.46 1.23 6.03
CA ASP A 498 -34.40 0.78 5.15
C ASP A 498 -33.12 1.61 5.37
N GLY A 499 -32.11 1.47 4.52
CA GLY A 499 -30.88 2.22 4.66
C GLY A 499 -31.03 3.73 4.44
N MET A 500 -32.09 4.20 3.77
CA MET A 500 -32.39 5.63 3.61
C MET A 500 -33.00 6.23 4.87
N SER A 501 -33.67 5.39 5.65
CA SER A 501 -34.32 5.77 6.90
C SER A 501 -33.35 5.87 8.08
N ILE A 502 -32.10 5.43 7.94
CA ILE A 502 -31.12 5.48 9.03
C ILE A 502 -30.74 6.93 9.31
N SER A 503 -30.67 7.27 10.60
CA SER A 503 -30.34 8.62 11.06
C SER A 503 -28.95 9.06 10.57
N GLY A 504 -28.85 10.34 10.22
CA GLY A 504 -27.61 11.05 9.98
C GLY A 504 -27.10 11.07 8.55
N SER A 505 -27.37 10.09 7.69
CA SER A 505 -26.82 10.14 6.33
C SER A 505 -27.33 9.09 5.35
N MET A 506 -27.52 9.50 4.08
CA MET A 506 -27.66 8.58 2.93
C MET A 506 -26.43 7.70 2.70
N ALA A 507 -25.31 7.96 3.37
CA ALA A 507 -24.10 7.16 3.23
C ALA A 507 -24.29 5.70 3.67
N TRP A 508 -25.23 5.42 4.58
CA TRP A 508 -25.59 4.06 4.98
C TRP A 508 -26.04 3.21 3.79
N TRP A 509 -26.94 3.78 2.98
CA TRP A 509 -27.34 3.13 1.73
C TRP A 509 -26.19 3.06 0.72
N ALA A 510 -25.49 4.15 0.51
CA ALA A 510 -24.51 4.25 -0.57
C ALA A 510 -23.29 3.34 -0.35
N LYS A 511 -22.79 3.24 0.89
CA LYS A 511 -21.49 2.59 1.19
C LYS A 511 -21.59 1.15 1.68
N ALA A 512 -22.73 0.70 2.18
CA ALA A 512 -22.95 -0.71 2.49
C ALA A 512 -22.76 -1.60 1.25
N ASP A 513 -22.20 -2.78 1.42
CA ASP A 513 -22.19 -3.84 0.41
C ASP A 513 -23.51 -4.59 0.44
N CYS A 514 -24.01 -4.92 1.64
CA CYS A 514 -25.36 -5.45 1.85
C CYS A 514 -26.10 -4.61 2.89
N GLY A 515 -27.43 -4.59 2.80
CA GLY A 515 -28.27 -3.89 3.75
C GLY A 515 -29.48 -4.70 4.11
N LEU A 516 -29.72 -4.86 5.41
CA LEU A 516 -30.79 -5.69 5.97
C LEU A 516 -31.66 -4.88 6.93
N THR A 517 -32.94 -5.21 6.97
CA THR A 517 -33.86 -4.74 7.99
C THR A 517 -34.43 -5.93 8.75
N VAL A 518 -34.39 -5.85 10.07
CA VAL A 518 -35.09 -6.78 10.97
C VAL A 518 -36.37 -6.11 11.41
N HIS A 519 -37.51 -6.66 10.97
CA HIS A 519 -38.84 -6.12 11.28
C HIS A 519 -39.68 -7.17 12.02
N ARG A 520 -40.24 -6.75 13.15
CA ARG A 520 -41.07 -7.65 13.96
C ARG A 520 -42.51 -7.60 13.45
N GLY A 521 -43.01 -8.72 12.95
CA GLY A 521 -44.39 -8.93 12.60
C GLY A 521 -45.27 -9.30 13.79
N GLN A 522 -46.45 -9.85 13.52
CA GLN A 522 -47.37 -10.32 14.57
C GLN A 522 -46.87 -11.63 15.20
N GLY A 523 -47.02 -11.73 16.51
CA GLY A 523 -46.67 -12.96 17.26
C GLY A 523 -45.18 -13.26 17.29
N ALA A 524 -44.80 -14.42 16.74
CA ALA A 524 -43.42 -14.89 16.65
C ALA A 524 -42.73 -14.50 15.32
N VAL A 525 -43.45 -13.95 14.38
CA VAL A 525 -43.00 -13.67 13.03
C VAL A 525 -41.96 -12.51 13.04
N VAL A 526 -40.86 -12.73 12.36
CA VAL A 526 -39.83 -11.72 12.10
C VAL A 526 -39.48 -11.71 10.63
N GLU A 527 -39.65 -10.60 9.99
CA GLU A 527 -39.33 -10.37 8.59
C GLU A 527 -37.90 -9.84 8.46
N ILE A 528 -37.12 -10.48 7.61
CA ILE A 528 -35.76 -10.02 7.23
C ILE A 528 -35.83 -9.53 5.80
N ALA A 529 -35.70 -8.23 5.62
CA ALA A 529 -35.72 -7.63 4.28
C ALA A 529 -34.31 -7.22 3.87
N VAL A 530 -33.86 -7.72 2.72
CA VAL A 530 -32.61 -7.30 2.08
C VAL A 530 -32.92 -6.18 1.12
N TRP A 531 -32.62 -4.94 1.50
CA TRP A 531 -32.88 -3.75 0.67
C TRP A 531 -31.71 -3.38 -0.23
N LYS A 532 -30.52 -3.98 -0.02
CA LYS A 532 -29.35 -3.81 -0.85
C LYS A 532 -28.50 -5.08 -0.86
N CYS A 533 -28.05 -5.47 -2.05
CA CYS A 533 -26.96 -6.40 -2.25
C CYS A 533 -26.13 -5.91 -3.43
N ARG A 534 -24.85 -5.64 -3.22
CA ARG A 534 -23.95 -5.10 -4.25
C ARG A 534 -23.53 -6.16 -5.25
N TYR A 535 -23.33 -7.37 -4.78
CA TYR A 535 -22.80 -8.47 -5.57
C TYR A 535 -23.82 -9.58 -5.74
N ARG A 536 -24.19 -9.86 -6.99
CA ARG A 536 -25.22 -10.85 -7.36
C ARG A 536 -24.94 -12.28 -6.87
N TRP A 537 -23.69 -12.60 -6.58
CA TRP A 537 -23.31 -13.92 -6.07
C TRP A 537 -23.43 -14.04 -4.55
N VAL A 538 -23.59 -12.94 -3.85
CA VAL A 538 -23.87 -12.89 -2.41
C VAL A 538 -25.37 -12.96 -2.15
N GLY A 539 -26.18 -12.35 -3.01
CA GLY A 539 -27.63 -12.32 -2.86
C GLY A 539 -28.30 -11.31 -3.79
N THR A 540 -29.53 -11.02 -3.47
CA THR A 540 -30.40 -10.07 -4.19
C THR A 540 -31.31 -9.34 -3.20
N GLN A 541 -32.01 -8.30 -3.66
CA GLN A 541 -33.08 -7.70 -2.86
C GLN A 541 -34.25 -8.70 -2.73
N GLY A 542 -34.83 -8.77 -1.56
CA GLY A 542 -35.91 -9.68 -1.26
C GLY A 542 -36.27 -9.72 0.21
N GLU A 543 -37.14 -10.62 0.58
CA GLU A 543 -37.65 -10.77 1.94
C GLU A 543 -37.67 -12.25 2.31
N SER A 544 -37.33 -12.54 3.57
CA SER A 544 -37.43 -13.85 4.20
C SER A 544 -38.15 -13.71 5.52
N THR A 545 -38.92 -14.70 5.88
CA THR A 545 -39.68 -14.74 7.13
C THR A 545 -39.14 -15.82 8.04
N LEU A 546 -38.78 -15.43 9.27
CA LEU A 546 -38.32 -16.31 10.31
C LEU A 546 -39.27 -16.23 11.51
N LEU A 547 -39.27 -17.28 12.32
CA LEU A 547 -40.03 -17.37 13.56
C LEU A 547 -39.06 -17.23 14.75
N TYR A 548 -39.37 -16.35 15.69
CA TYR A 548 -38.55 -16.15 16.88
C TYR A 548 -39.14 -16.89 18.09
N ASN A 549 -38.39 -17.87 18.59
CA ASN A 549 -38.71 -18.56 19.83
C ASN A 549 -38.22 -17.72 21.04
N LYS A 550 -39.14 -17.07 21.74
CA LYS A 550 -38.84 -16.25 22.93
C LYS A 550 -38.30 -17.07 24.10
N THR A 551 -38.56 -18.37 24.13
CA THR A 551 -38.14 -19.25 25.23
C THR A 551 -36.65 -19.60 25.09
N ALA A 552 -36.25 -20.02 23.92
CA ALA A 552 -34.85 -20.39 23.62
C ALA A 552 -33.99 -19.26 23.04
N GLY A 553 -34.58 -18.09 22.73
CA GLY A 553 -33.86 -16.95 22.17
C GLY A 553 -33.37 -17.15 20.73
N VAL A 554 -33.94 -18.10 19.99
CA VAL A 554 -33.46 -18.53 18.65
C VAL A 554 -34.45 -18.26 17.54
N TYR A 555 -33.94 -18.13 16.31
CA TYR A 555 -34.74 -18.05 15.10
C TYR A 555 -34.85 -19.41 14.43
N SER A 556 -35.98 -19.67 13.74
CA SER A 556 -36.27 -20.87 12.97
C SER A 556 -37.10 -20.52 11.75
N GLU A 557 -37.03 -21.33 10.68
CA GLU A 557 -37.94 -21.24 9.51
C GLU A 557 -39.22 -22.05 9.68
N ASN A 558 -39.21 -23.07 10.54
CA ASN A 558 -40.32 -24.01 10.71
C ASN A 558 -40.88 -23.99 12.14
N LEU A 559 -42.20 -24.10 12.26
CA LEU A 559 -42.88 -24.24 13.55
C LEU A 559 -42.47 -25.51 14.32
N ASP A 560 -42.06 -26.56 13.60
CA ASP A 560 -41.66 -27.84 14.20
C ASP A 560 -40.37 -27.77 15.02
N ASN A 561 -39.63 -26.67 14.94
CA ASN A 561 -38.42 -26.41 15.71
C ASN A 561 -38.66 -25.51 16.94
N PHE A 562 -39.92 -25.35 17.37
CA PHE A 562 -40.30 -24.56 18.55
C PHE A 562 -40.47 -25.41 19.79
#